data_7b31e37260399cdff28bceef8e1499ba
#
_entry.id   7b31e37260399cdff28bceef8e1499ba
#
_cell.length_a   1.000
_cell.length_b   1.000
_cell.length_c   1.000
_cell.angle_alpha   90.00
_cell.angle_beta   90.00
_cell.angle_gamma   90.00
#
_symmetry.space_group_name_H-M   'P 1'
#
loop_
_entity.id
_entity.type
_entity.pdbx_description
1 polymer ?
#
loop_
_entity_poly.entity_id
_entity_poly.type
_entity_poly.pdbx_seq_one_letter_code
_entity_poly.pdbx_strand_id
1 'polypeptide(L)'
;LGDVYKRQIKHNGGIVFIIERLSSGIRGKRGAQAAISFLVGIVNVCTANNTIAIITVGGLAREISEKYGLDNRKTASLLDTCSCVVQCLLPYGAQVLMAASLASVSPVAIVPYLYYPFALGLMVALSILFQFPKRHA
;
A
#
# COMPACT_ATOMS: atom_id res chain seq x y z
N LEU A 1 0.25 19.79 -11.25
CA LEU A 1 1.47 18.98 -11.46
C LEU A 1 1.20 17.47 -11.40
N GLY A 2 0.41 16.97 -10.44
CA GLY A 2 0.11 15.53 -10.33
C GLY A 2 -0.67 14.93 -11.52
N ASP A 3 -1.58 15.68 -12.11
CA ASP A 3 -2.39 15.21 -13.25
C ASP A 3 -1.60 15.15 -14.56
N VAL A 4 -0.60 15.99 -14.73
CA VAL A 4 0.28 15.97 -15.91
C VAL A 4 1.17 14.71 -15.87
N TYR A 5 1.73 14.37 -14.71
CA TYR A 5 2.51 13.15 -14.52
C TYR A 5 1.67 11.88 -14.72
N LYS A 6 0.44 11.87 -14.20
CA LYS A 6 -0.49 10.75 -14.42
C LYS A 6 -0.81 10.53 -15.89
N ARG A 7 -1.08 11.61 -16.63
CA ARG A 7 -1.35 11.53 -18.09
C ARG A 7 -0.11 11.08 -18.86
N GLN A 8 1.07 11.56 -18.49
CA GLN A 8 2.31 11.23 -19.19
C GLN A 8 2.73 9.77 -18.97
N ILE A 9 2.60 9.26 -17.74
CA ILE A 9 2.85 7.85 -17.44
C ILE A 9 1.83 6.94 -18.12
N LYS A 10 0.56 7.35 -18.16
CA LYS A 10 -0.50 6.61 -18.84
C LYS A 10 -0.31 6.60 -20.38
N HIS A 11 0.13 7.71 -20.95
CA HIS A 11 0.36 7.85 -22.40
C HIS A 11 1.59 7.07 -22.88
N ASN A 12 2.63 6.95 -22.05
CA ASN A 12 3.87 6.23 -22.38
C ASN A 12 3.81 4.72 -22.10
N GLY A 13 2.63 4.18 -21.75
CA GLY A 13 2.48 2.74 -21.49
C GLY A 13 3.18 2.25 -20.21
N GLY A 14 3.74 3.16 -19.39
CA GLY A 14 4.45 2.82 -18.17
C GLY A 14 3.57 2.08 -17.16
N ILE A 15 2.29 2.48 -17.05
CA ILE A 15 1.32 1.79 -16.20
C ILE A 15 1.05 0.38 -16.73
N VAL A 16 0.88 0.24 -18.04
CA VAL A 16 0.65 -1.07 -18.68
C VAL A 16 1.85 -1.98 -18.48
N PHE A 17 3.06 -1.47 -18.63
CA PHE A 17 4.29 -2.23 -18.38
C PHE A 17 4.40 -2.69 -16.92
N ILE A 18 4.09 -1.83 -15.95
CA ILE A 18 4.09 -2.18 -14.53
C ILE A 18 3.01 -3.24 -14.25
N ILE A 19 1.81 -3.08 -14.81
CA ILE A 19 0.73 -4.06 -14.68
C ILE A 19 1.14 -5.40 -15.29
N GLU A 20 1.72 -5.42 -16.49
CA GLU A 20 2.14 -6.64 -17.15
C GLU A 20 3.27 -7.34 -16.39
N ARG A 21 4.24 -6.58 -15.89
CA ARG A 21 5.36 -7.11 -15.12
C ARG A 21 4.94 -7.66 -13.75
N LEU A 22 4.07 -6.95 -13.05
CA LEU A 22 3.47 -7.43 -11.81
C LEU A 22 2.51 -8.60 -12.08
N SER A 23 1.74 -8.52 -13.18
CA SER A 23 0.76 -9.53 -13.57
C SER A 23 1.40 -10.85 -13.97
N SER A 24 2.62 -10.84 -14.53
CA SER A 24 3.34 -12.06 -14.90
C SER A 24 3.68 -12.96 -13.70
N GLY A 25 3.78 -12.37 -12.50
CA GLY A 25 3.99 -13.09 -11.24
C GLY A 25 2.72 -13.35 -10.43
N ILE A 26 1.58 -12.80 -10.85
CA ILE A 26 0.33 -12.88 -10.10
C ILE A 26 -0.43 -14.14 -10.50
N ARG A 27 -0.53 -15.09 -9.59
CA ARG A 27 -1.37 -16.28 -9.71
C ARG A 27 -2.63 -16.11 -8.87
N GLY A 28 -3.72 -15.57 -9.47
CA GLY A 28 -5.02 -15.45 -8.83
C GLY A 28 -5.20 -14.25 -7.89
N LYS A 29 -6.34 -14.25 -7.16
CA LYS A 29 -6.76 -13.14 -6.30
C LYS A 29 -5.79 -12.82 -5.17
N ARG A 30 -5.13 -13.83 -4.58
CA ARG A 30 -4.14 -13.65 -3.51
C ARG A 30 -2.90 -12.90 -4.01
N GLY A 31 -2.40 -13.29 -5.17
CA GLY A 31 -1.26 -12.62 -5.80
C GLY A 31 -1.56 -11.17 -6.15
N ALA A 32 -2.77 -10.88 -6.63
CA ALA A 32 -3.21 -9.52 -6.93
C ALA A 32 -3.26 -8.63 -5.67
N GLN A 33 -3.79 -9.15 -4.56
CA GLN A 33 -3.81 -8.44 -3.28
C GLN A 33 -2.40 -8.18 -2.74
N ALA A 34 -1.52 -9.17 -2.81
CA ALA A 34 -0.13 -9.01 -2.40
C ALA A 34 0.63 -7.99 -3.26
N ALA A 35 0.41 -7.99 -4.58
CA ALA A 35 1.01 -7.02 -5.50
C ALA A 35 0.54 -5.58 -5.21
N ILE A 36 -0.74 -5.37 -4.97
CA ILE A 36 -1.30 -4.06 -4.59
C ILE A 36 -0.69 -3.58 -3.27
N SER A 37 -0.60 -4.46 -2.27
CA SER A 37 -0.01 -4.14 -0.97
C SER A 37 1.48 -3.77 -1.08
N PHE A 38 2.22 -4.51 -1.87
CA PHE A 38 3.63 -4.26 -2.11
C PHE A 38 3.86 -2.94 -2.86
N LEU A 39 3.05 -2.67 -3.88
CA LEU A 39 3.13 -1.46 -4.68
C LEU A 39 2.86 -0.21 -3.84
N VAL A 40 1.78 -0.21 -3.04
CA VAL A 40 1.47 0.93 -2.17
C VAL A 40 2.54 1.10 -1.09
N GLY A 41 3.12 0.01 -0.59
CA GLY A 41 4.23 0.05 0.35
C GLY A 41 5.46 0.76 -0.21
N ILE A 42 5.90 0.38 -1.41
CA ILE A 42 7.05 1.01 -2.08
C ILE A 42 6.80 2.51 -2.30
N VAL A 43 5.65 2.86 -2.86
CA VAL A 43 5.32 4.28 -3.12
C VAL A 43 5.26 5.06 -1.82
N ASN A 44 4.74 4.47 -0.74
CA ASN A 44 4.69 5.11 0.57
C ASN A 44 6.10 5.31 1.17
N VAL A 45 6.99 4.35 1.03
CA VAL A 45 8.41 4.52 1.42
C VAL A 45 9.05 5.69 0.68
N CYS A 46 8.79 5.82 -0.63
CA CYS A 46 9.34 6.91 -1.44
C CYS A 46 8.74 8.29 -1.12
N THR A 47 7.44 8.34 -0.78
CA THR A 47 6.73 9.60 -0.57
C THR A 47 6.64 10.03 0.89
N ALA A 48 6.85 9.09 1.81
CA ALA A 48 6.62 9.25 3.26
C ALA A 48 5.24 9.87 3.59
N ASN A 49 4.27 9.67 2.69
CA ASN A 49 2.93 10.22 2.80
C ASN A 49 1.88 9.23 2.27
N ASN A 50 1.06 8.74 3.18
CA ASN A 50 0.06 7.73 2.89
C ASN A 50 -1.00 8.22 1.87
N THR A 51 -1.44 9.47 1.98
CA THR A 51 -2.43 10.05 1.08
C THR A 51 -1.90 10.09 -0.36
N ILE A 52 -0.67 10.54 -0.55
CA ILE A 52 -0.02 10.59 -1.87
C ILE A 52 0.16 9.17 -2.42
N ALA A 53 0.58 8.23 -1.58
CA ALA A 53 0.75 6.84 -1.98
C ALA A 53 -0.57 6.22 -2.45
N ILE A 54 -1.67 6.39 -1.70
CA ILE A 54 -2.99 5.87 -2.05
C ILE A 54 -3.51 6.51 -3.35
N ILE A 55 -3.40 7.83 -3.51
CA ILE A 55 -3.84 8.51 -4.72
C ILE A 55 -3.04 8.06 -5.95
N THR A 56 -1.74 7.87 -5.78
CA THR A 56 -0.84 7.45 -6.88
C THR A 56 -1.13 6.02 -7.32
N VAL A 57 -1.28 5.11 -6.37
CA VAL A 57 -1.48 3.67 -6.63
C VAL A 57 -2.95 3.33 -6.89
N GLY A 58 -3.90 4.15 -6.42
CA GLY A 58 -5.32 3.83 -6.44
C GLY A 58 -5.89 3.51 -7.83
N GLY A 59 -5.47 4.25 -8.86
CA GLY A 59 -5.88 3.98 -10.24
C GLY A 59 -5.39 2.61 -10.73
N LEU A 60 -4.12 2.31 -10.48
CA LEU A 60 -3.49 1.04 -10.86
C LEU A 60 -4.07 -0.13 -10.06
N ALA A 61 -4.29 0.06 -8.77
CA ALA A 61 -4.90 -0.95 -7.92
C ALA A 61 -6.33 -1.30 -8.36
N ARG A 62 -7.08 -0.31 -8.83
CA ARG A 62 -8.41 -0.52 -9.41
C ARG A 62 -8.35 -1.36 -10.69
N GLU A 63 -7.44 -1.05 -11.60
CA GLU A 63 -7.27 -1.82 -12.84
C GLU A 63 -6.87 -3.28 -12.55
N ILE A 64 -5.96 -3.50 -11.60
CA ILE A 64 -5.61 -4.85 -11.13
C ILE A 64 -6.82 -5.54 -10.48
N SER A 65 -7.58 -4.83 -9.66
CA SER A 65 -8.77 -5.34 -9.00
C SER A 65 -9.83 -5.81 -10.01
N GLU A 66 -10.11 -5.01 -11.01
CA GLU A 66 -11.05 -5.33 -12.09
C GLU A 66 -10.58 -6.54 -12.91
N LYS A 67 -9.28 -6.59 -13.25
CA LYS A 67 -8.68 -7.71 -14.01
C LYS A 67 -8.78 -9.05 -13.28
N TYR A 68 -8.61 -9.07 -11.96
CA TYR A 68 -8.61 -10.30 -11.16
C TYR A 68 -9.93 -10.55 -10.41
N GLY A 69 -10.96 -9.73 -10.63
CA GLY A 69 -12.27 -9.87 -10.01
C GLY A 69 -12.24 -9.70 -8.49
N LEU A 70 -11.44 -8.74 -8.00
CA LEU A 70 -11.41 -8.35 -6.60
C LEU A 70 -12.53 -7.34 -6.31
N ASP A 71 -13.07 -7.39 -5.08
CA ASP A 71 -14.00 -6.36 -4.61
C ASP A 71 -13.27 -5.02 -4.41
N ASN A 72 -13.77 -3.95 -5.02
CA ASN A 72 -13.21 -2.61 -4.92
C ASN A 72 -13.13 -2.10 -3.48
N ARG A 73 -14.10 -2.48 -2.62
CA ARG A 73 -14.08 -2.13 -1.19
C ARG A 73 -12.92 -2.81 -0.48
N LYS A 74 -12.68 -4.08 -0.78
CA LYS A 74 -11.55 -4.82 -0.21
C LYS A 74 -10.22 -4.25 -0.68
N THR A 75 -10.13 -3.89 -1.95
CA THR A 75 -8.93 -3.26 -2.53
C THR A 75 -8.65 -1.90 -1.87
N ALA A 76 -9.66 -1.07 -1.68
CA ALA A 76 -9.51 0.22 -1.01
C ALA A 76 -9.07 0.07 0.45
N SER A 77 -9.69 -0.87 1.19
CA SER A 77 -9.29 -1.17 2.57
C SER A 77 -7.86 -1.68 2.66
N LEU A 78 -7.44 -2.51 1.71
CA LEU A 78 -6.07 -3.04 1.65
C LEU A 78 -5.05 -1.94 1.39
N LEU A 79 -5.34 -1.04 0.43
CA LEU A 79 -4.50 0.13 0.13
C LEU A 79 -4.30 1.00 1.36
N ASP A 80 -5.39 1.35 2.04
CA ASP A 80 -5.37 2.20 3.22
C ASP A 80 -4.60 1.54 4.37
N THR A 81 -4.96 0.30 4.72
CA THR A 81 -4.32 -0.40 5.83
C THR A 81 -2.83 -0.64 5.59
N CYS A 82 -2.44 -1.08 4.38
CA CYS A 82 -1.04 -1.31 4.05
C CYS A 82 -0.22 -0.02 4.05
N SER A 83 -0.77 1.07 3.53
CA SER A 83 -0.08 2.36 3.56
C SER A 83 0.09 2.88 4.99
N CYS A 84 -0.91 2.73 5.86
CA CYS A 84 -0.82 3.11 7.26
C CYS A 84 0.25 2.30 8.01
N VAL A 85 0.29 0.98 7.81
CA VAL A 85 1.32 0.11 8.42
C VAL A 85 2.73 0.58 8.04
N VAL A 86 2.97 0.78 6.75
CA VAL A 86 4.28 1.24 6.26
C VAL A 86 4.61 2.63 6.79
N GLN A 87 3.66 3.56 6.76
CA GLN A 87 3.83 4.92 7.25
C GLN A 87 4.25 4.97 8.73
N CYS A 88 3.63 4.15 9.58
CA CYS A 88 3.96 4.08 10.99
C CYS A 88 5.35 3.49 11.27
N LEU A 89 5.89 2.69 10.37
CA LEU A 89 7.21 2.08 10.51
C LEU A 89 8.34 2.96 9.97
N LEU A 90 8.02 4.01 9.21
CA LEU A 90 9.03 4.90 8.63
C LEU A 90 9.58 5.87 9.68
N PRO A 91 10.87 5.79 10.04
CA PRO A 91 11.48 6.69 11.05
C PRO A 91 11.53 8.15 10.58
N TYR A 92 11.43 8.40 9.28
CA TYR A 92 11.35 9.74 8.67
C TYR A 92 9.90 10.15 8.35
N GLY A 93 8.91 9.35 8.71
CA GLY A 93 7.50 9.71 8.59
C GLY A 93 7.10 10.81 9.56
N ALA A 94 6.21 11.71 9.14
CA ALA A 94 5.81 12.86 9.93
C ALA A 94 5.32 12.48 11.35
N GLN A 95 4.58 11.38 11.48
CA GLN A 95 4.04 10.90 12.75
C GLN A 95 5.15 10.50 13.73
N VAL A 96 6.13 9.71 13.24
CA VAL A 96 7.25 9.25 14.07
C VAL A 96 8.16 10.41 14.45
N LEU A 97 8.42 11.34 13.51
CA LEU A 97 9.21 12.54 13.78
C LEU A 97 8.54 13.45 14.83
N MET A 98 7.22 13.65 14.75
CA MET A 98 6.49 14.42 15.75
C MET A 98 6.55 13.75 17.13
N ALA A 99 6.31 12.45 17.20
CA ALA A 99 6.39 11.71 18.48
C ALA A 99 7.81 11.75 19.06
N ALA A 100 8.83 11.59 18.23
CA ALA A 100 10.23 11.65 18.62
C ALA A 100 10.61 13.03 19.17
N SER A 101 10.16 14.09 18.51
CA SER A 101 10.37 15.47 18.92
C SER A 101 9.74 15.76 20.29
N LEU A 102 8.50 15.33 20.50
CA LEU A 102 7.80 15.51 21.77
C LEU A 102 8.42 14.71 22.93
N ALA A 103 8.87 13.50 22.64
CA ALA A 103 9.50 12.62 23.63
C ALA A 103 11.00 12.91 23.83
N SER A 104 11.60 13.78 23.00
CA SER A 104 13.05 14.07 23.00
C SER A 104 13.92 12.82 22.84
N VAL A 105 13.46 11.86 22.01
CA VAL A 105 14.16 10.61 21.71
C VAL A 105 14.42 10.50 20.21
N SER A 106 15.35 9.60 19.83
CA SER A 106 15.61 9.33 18.43
C SER A 106 14.40 8.66 17.77
N PRO A 107 13.99 9.08 16.54
CA PRO A 107 12.90 8.44 15.79
C PRO A 107 13.09 6.93 15.60
N VAL A 108 14.33 6.49 15.40
CA VAL A 108 14.67 5.07 15.22
C VAL A 108 14.45 4.27 16.51
N ALA A 109 14.64 4.90 17.67
CA ALA A 109 14.43 4.24 18.97
C ALA A 109 12.94 3.96 19.27
N ILE A 110 12.02 4.70 18.65
CA ILE A 110 10.58 4.52 18.84
C ILE A 110 10.04 3.31 18.06
N VAL A 111 10.58 3.05 16.87
CA VAL A 111 10.06 2.02 15.94
C VAL A 111 9.91 0.64 16.60
N PRO A 112 10.85 0.10 17.40
CA PRO A 112 10.70 -1.20 18.05
C PRO A 112 9.55 -1.28 19.05
N TYR A 113 9.10 -0.14 19.60
CA TYR A 113 8.01 -0.08 20.57
C TYR A 113 6.62 0.08 19.93
N LEU A 114 6.57 0.22 18.60
CA LEU A 114 5.33 0.35 17.86
C LEU A 114 4.71 -1.04 17.59
N TYR A 115 4.15 -1.68 18.61
CA TYR A 115 3.54 -3.01 18.47
C TYR A 115 2.30 -3.02 17.58
N TYR A 116 1.54 -1.92 17.57
CA TYR A 116 0.29 -1.80 16.81
C TYR A 116 0.48 -1.97 15.29
N PRO A 117 1.41 -1.29 14.61
CA PRO A 117 1.66 -1.49 13.18
C PRO A 117 2.10 -2.92 12.84
N PHE A 118 2.87 -3.56 13.71
CA PHE A 118 3.28 -4.95 13.50
C PHE A 118 2.08 -5.91 13.60
N ALA A 119 1.23 -5.73 14.60
CA ALA A 119 0.00 -6.51 14.75
C ALA A 119 -0.95 -6.29 13.58
N LEU A 120 -1.12 -5.05 13.12
CA LEU A 120 -1.94 -4.71 11.97
C LEU A 120 -1.39 -5.31 10.68
N GLY A 121 -0.07 -5.26 10.47
CA GLY A 121 0.61 -5.89 9.33
C GLY A 121 0.41 -7.40 9.31
N LEU A 122 0.49 -8.06 10.46
CA LEU A 122 0.21 -9.49 10.61
C LEU A 122 -1.25 -9.81 10.25
N MET A 123 -2.20 -9.01 10.72
CA MET A 123 -3.62 -9.17 10.41
C MET A 123 -3.90 -9.03 8.91
N VAL A 124 -3.25 -8.08 8.24
CA VAL A 124 -3.34 -7.92 6.77
C VAL A 124 -2.77 -9.13 6.06
N ALA A 125 -1.60 -9.63 6.47
CA ALA A 125 -0.99 -10.82 5.89
C ALA A 125 -1.91 -12.05 6.03
N LEU A 126 -2.49 -12.25 7.21
CA LEU A 126 -3.46 -13.33 7.45
C LEU A 126 -4.73 -13.15 6.61
N SER A 127 -5.23 -11.92 6.47
CA SER A 127 -6.40 -11.63 5.61
C SER A 127 -6.15 -11.97 4.15
N ILE A 128 -4.95 -11.71 3.64
CA ILE A 128 -4.56 -12.08 2.27
C ILE A 128 -4.44 -13.60 2.13
N LEU A 129 -3.81 -14.27 3.10
CA LEU A 129 -3.60 -15.72 3.08
C LEU A 129 -4.91 -16.50 3.17
N PHE A 130 -5.79 -16.10 4.09
CA PHE A 130 -7.07 -16.78 4.32
C PHE A 130 -8.22 -16.24 3.46
N GLN A 131 -7.99 -15.16 2.70
CA GLN A 131 -9.03 -14.46 1.93
C GLN A 131 -10.27 -14.07 2.76
N PHE A 132 -10.05 -13.72 4.02
CA PHE A 132 -11.13 -13.32 4.92
C PHE A 132 -11.42 -11.80 4.79
N PRO A 133 -12.68 -11.34 4.91
CA PRO A 133 -13.90 -12.11 4.97
C PRO A 133 -14.33 -12.64 3.59
N LYS A 134 -14.80 -13.89 3.57
CA LYS A 134 -15.48 -14.45 2.39
C LYS A 134 -16.89 -13.84 2.33
N ARG A 135 -17.03 -12.66 1.76
CA ARG A 135 -18.37 -12.22 1.35
C ARG A 135 -18.69 -12.94 0.04
N HIS A 136 -19.63 -13.84 0.15
CA HIS A 136 -20.37 -14.30 -1.00
C HIS A 136 -21.11 -13.08 -1.57
N ALA A 137 -20.73 -12.67 -2.76
CA ALA A 137 -21.58 -11.83 -3.58
C ALA A 137 -22.70 -12.71 -4.12
#